data_2e237bac539efb05ba29a9da2434a405
#
_entry.id   2e237bac539efb05ba29a9da2434a405
#
_cell.length_a   1.000
_cell.length_b   1.000
_cell.length_c   1.000
_cell.angle_alpha   90.00
_cell.angle_beta   90.00
_cell.angle_gamma   90.00
#
_symmetry.space_group_name_H-M   'P 1'
#
loop_
_entity.id
_entity.type
_entity.pdbx_description
1 polymer ?
#
loop_
_entity_poly.entity_id
_entity_poly.type
_entity_poly.pdbx_seq_one_letter_code
_entity_poly.pdbx_strand_id
1 'polypeptide(L)'
;MLEELHIKNLALIEDTNIDFSSPYISLVGETGAGKTLIVDSLSILKGDKFDFSLIRDKSKKTVLSASFVIDDSLIDRNEEFSEYLTKQLLVKRIINTDHSSRYYINDEQVSSSVYKKILSLLIDIHSQGENSSLLDEKNHLYYLDSYLKNDLSEIKKEYSSLYSDYLKDLQQLKTMEEEKEDFDKDYLLFQINEIEKYHLKENEIEDLINEESRMKSYQNLLKDYQEFSSILYQSDIMSSLSSLLSVIRRFKDSQIDVSSLADNLSSLKESISEFENDFENMDIDPDRLEYINQRLFDLKGLMKKYGRSTEEILGKLDEYKRKLSFLDEYQIDKDNLLKKIDKKKEQLFLIAKKLSSTRKENAYKLEKDISSVLKKLLLKEDGFKIQIKDKELSKDGVDDVSFLISLNEGMPFSSLKEVVSGGENSRLMLALKSIMNSLDPSVLLVFDEVDTGVSGKVAFYVGTLLKEISKTSQVLVISHLPQVVASSFVSYEVEKKTLNNTTISTVKELNEKERIKAIAKLLSSKSITDEALLQAENLVKEFK
;
A
#
# COMPACT_ATOMS: atom_id res chain seq x y z
N MET A 1 -26.62 5.41 -12.84
CA MET A 1 -27.22 6.32 -13.82
C MET A 1 -27.07 7.75 -13.30
N LEU A 2 -26.64 8.71 -14.14
CA LEU A 2 -26.73 10.14 -13.85
C LEU A 2 -28.20 10.55 -13.85
N GLU A 3 -28.68 11.13 -12.78
CA GLU A 3 -30.09 11.63 -12.71
C GLU A 3 -30.15 13.11 -12.98
N GLU A 4 -29.27 13.89 -12.40
CA GLU A 4 -29.33 15.35 -12.44
C GLU A 4 -27.92 15.93 -12.59
N LEU A 5 -27.81 16.97 -13.43
CA LEU A 5 -26.58 17.76 -13.58
C LEU A 5 -26.91 19.23 -13.36
N HIS A 6 -26.30 19.85 -12.37
CA HIS A 6 -26.42 21.28 -12.09
C HIS A 6 -25.13 22.01 -12.45
N ILE A 7 -25.27 23.03 -13.28
CA ILE A 7 -24.18 23.86 -13.78
C ILE A 7 -24.45 25.31 -13.42
N LYS A 8 -23.54 25.94 -12.70
CA LYS A 8 -23.66 27.35 -12.29
C LYS A 8 -22.40 28.13 -12.60
N ASN A 9 -22.59 29.30 -13.25
CA ASN A 9 -21.55 30.28 -13.56
C ASN A 9 -20.42 29.74 -14.48
N LEU A 10 -20.81 28.99 -15.54
CA LEU A 10 -19.87 28.42 -16.52
C LEU A 10 -20.15 28.95 -17.92
N ALA A 11 -19.26 29.71 -18.51
CA ALA A 11 -19.29 30.23 -19.86
C ALA A 11 -20.68 30.88 -20.23
N LEU A 12 -21.45 30.27 -21.12
CA LEU A 12 -22.77 30.74 -21.51
C LEU A 12 -23.90 30.28 -20.56
N ILE A 13 -23.60 29.42 -19.58
CA ILE A 13 -24.56 28.87 -18.63
C ILE A 13 -24.49 29.70 -17.33
N GLU A 14 -25.59 30.37 -16.98
CA GLU A 14 -25.69 31.15 -15.73
C GLU A 14 -26.03 30.25 -14.55
N ASP A 15 -27.13 29.53 -14.64
CA ASP A 15 -27.63 28.58 -13.64
C ASP A 15 -28.61 27.64 -14.33
N THR A 16 -28.28 26.36 -14.47
CA THR A 16 -29.09 25.38 -15.19
C THR A 16 -29.04 24.04 -14.49
N ASN A 17 -30.21 23.47 -14.34
CA ASN A 17 -30.40 22.11 -13.87
C ASN A 17 -30.96 21.27 -15.02
N ILE A 18 -30.34 20.11 -15.29
CA ILE A 18 -30.71 19.20 -16.37
C ILE A 18 -31.02 17.84 -15.76
N ASP A 19 -32.21 17.35 -16.01
CA ASP A 19 -32.62 15.99 -15.64
C ASP A 19 -32.15 15.00 -16.71
N PHE A 20 -31.37 14.00 -16.34
CA PHE A 20 -30.82 12.98 -17.23
C PHE A 20 -31.38 11.58 -16.95
N SER A 21 -32.58 11.47 -16.40
CA SER A 21 -33.16 10.19 -15.93
C SER A 21 -33.50 9.18 -17.04
N SER A 22 -32.90 9.29 -18.22
CA SER A 22 -33.08 8.35 -19.34
C SER A 22 -31.80 7.55 -19.63
N PRO A 23 -31.89 6.26 -19.99
CA PRO A 23 -30.69 5.46 -20.29
C PRO A 23 -30.00 5.85 -21.62
N TYR A 24 -30.69 6.50 -22.55
CA TYR A 24 -30.08 6.98 -23.79
C TYR A 24 -30.61 8.36 -24.19
N ILE A 25 -29.71 9.34 -24.15
CA ILE A 25 -29.99 10.76 -24.31
C ILE A 25 -29.18 11.31 -25.47
N SER A 26 -29.85 12.11 -26.34
CA SER A 26 -29.17 12.89 -27.36
C SER A 26 -29.27 14.39 -27.11
N LEU A 27 -28.18 15.12 -27.31
CA LEU A 27 -28.13 16.58 -27.33
C LEU A 27 -28.16 17.10 -28.76
N VAL A 28 -29.17 17.89 -29.11
CA VAL A 28 -29.33 18.50 -30.40
C VAL A 28 -29.29 20.03 -30.30
N GLY A 29 -29.01 20.72 -31.39
CA GLY A 29 -28.97 22.20 -31.43
C GLY A 29 -27.94 22.68 -32.44
N GLU A 30 -27.92 23.99 -32.69
CA GLU A 30 -27.00 24.59 -33.66
C GLU A 30 -25.55 24.51 -33.23
N THR A 31 -24.60 24.55 -34.21
CA THR A 31 -23.19 24.59 -33.93
C THR A 31 -22.86 25.81 -33.06
N GLY A 32 -22.11 25.61 -31.99
CA GLY A 32 -21.79 26.65 -31.03
C GLY A 32 -22.92 27.05 -30.07
N ALA A 33 -24.07 26.33 -30.04
CA ALA A 33 -25.14 26.59 -29.08
C ALA A 33 -24.79 26.29 -27.61
N GLY A 34 -23.71 25.57 -27.35
CA GLY A 34 -23.29 25.20 -26.01
C GLY A 34 -23.43 23.70 -25.71
N LYS A 35 -23.67 22.85 -26.73
CA LYS A 35 -23.70 21.38 -26.53
C LYS A 35 -22.40 20.85 -25.91
N THR A 36 -21.26 21.27 -26.48
CA THR A 36 -19.94 20.92 -25.97
C THR A 36 -19.73 21.43 -24.53
N LEU A 37 -20.33 22.57 -24.13
CA LEU A 37 -20.22 23.05 -22.75
C LEU A 37 -20.85 22.09 -21.70
N ILE A 38 -21.86 21.30 -22.12
CA ILE A 38 -22.44 20.27 -21.23
C ILE A 38 -21.43 19.12 -21.04
N VAL A 39 -20.76 18.67 -22.13
CA VAL A 39 -19.71 17.67 -22.05
C VAL A 39 -18.50 18.21 -21.29
N ASP A 40 -18.07 19.44 -21.58
CA ASP A 40 -17.00 20.11 -20.83
C ASP A 40 -17.31 20.19 -19.34
N SER A 41 -18.58 20.46 -18.98
CA SER A 41 -18.99 20.49 -17.57
C SER A 41 -18.86 19.13 -16.89
N LEU A 42 -19.13 18.03 -17.60
CA LEU A 42 -18.92 16.67 -17.10
C LEU A 42 -17.42 16.34 -16.99
N SER A 43 -16.58 16.75 -17.96
CA SER A 43 -15.13 16.62 -17.89
C SER A 43 -14.56 17.41 -16.69
N ILE A 44 -15.00 18.66 -16.54
CA ILE A 44 -14.59 19.48 -15.40
C ILE A 44 -15.06 18.84 -14.08
N LEU A 45 -16.31 18.37 -14.02
CA LEU A 45 -16.84 17.67 -12.84
C LEU A 45 -16.02 16.41 -12.52
N LYS A 46 -15.66 15.61 -13.53
CA LYS A 46 -14.78 14.43 -13.39
C LYS A 46 -13.41 14.75 -12.75
N GLY A 47 -12.98 16.02 -12.82
CA GLY A 47 -11.75 16.48 -12.17
C GLY A 47 -10.65 16.87 -13.15
N ASP A 48 -10.96 17.04 -14.43
CA ASP A 48 -10.02 17.51 -15.43
C ASP A 48 -9.58 18.95 -15.18
N LYS A 49 -8.53 19.35 -15.89
CA LYS A 49 -7.96 20.71 -15.76
C LYS A 49 -9.01 21.75 -16.17
N PHE A 50 -9.26 22.70 -15.30
CA PHE A 50 -10.21 23.77 -15.56
C PHE A 50 -9.54 24.97 -16.21
N ASP A 51 -10.13 25.46 -17.30
CA ASP A 51 -9.76 26.72 -17.91
C ASP A 51 -10.55 27.87 -17.26
N PHE A 52 -9.87 28.72 -16.51
CA PHE A 52 -10.47 29.85 -15.79
C PHE A 52 -11.05 30.92 -16.72
N SER A 53 -10.75 30.89 -18.01
CA SER A 53 -11.41 31.74 -19.02
C SER A 53 -12.89 31.41 -19.17
N LEU A 54 -13.30 30.19 -18.80
CA LEU A 54 -14.68 29.72 -18.84
C LEU A 54 -15.57 30.24 -17.68
N ILE A 55 -14.99 30.93 -16.69
CA ILE A 55 -15.79 31.54 -15.63
C ILE A 55 -16.60 32.70 -16.21
N ARG A 56 -17.94 32.62 -16.16
CA ARG A 56 -18.86 33.63 -16.69
C ARG A 56 -18.75 34.96 -15.92
N ASP A 57 -18.98 34.94 -14.63
CA ASP A 57 -18.86 36.07 -13.71
C ASP A 57 -17.68 35.83 -12.76
N LYS A 58 -16.60 36.54 -12.97
CA LYS A 58 -15.36 36.39 -12.20
C LYS A 58 -15.50 36.75 -10.71
N SER A 59 -16.58 37.42 -10.32
CA SER A 59 -16.87 37.73 -8.91
C SER A 59 -17.57 36.60 -8.16
N LYS A 60 -18.04 35.57 -8.88
CA LYS A 60 -18.80 34.44 -8.32
C LYS A 60 -18.06 33.13 -8.50
N LYS A 61 -18.34 32.17 -7.61
CA LYS A 61 -17.85 30.80 -7.71
C LYS A 61 -18.54 30.06 -8.88
N THR A 62 -17.79 29.18 -9.54
CA THR A 62 -18.39 28.20 -10.45
C THR A 62 -18.70 26.94 -9.66
N VAL A 63 -19.91 26.41 -9.80
CA VAL A 63 -20.35 25.20 -9.12
C VAL A 63 -20.84 24.19 -10.14
N LEU A 64 -20.31 23.00 -10.07
CA LEU A 64 -20.76 21.83 -10.84
C LEU A 64 -21.15 20.75 -9.84
N SER A 65 -22.35 20.20 -9.97
CA SER A 65 -22.77 19.05 -9.16
C SER A 65 -23.64 18.10 -9.97
N ALA A 66 -23.56 16.82 -9.61
CA ALA A 66 -24.35 15.77 -10.22
C ALA A 66 -24.81 14.74 -9.20
N SER A 67 -26.01 14.20 -9.40
CA SER A 67 -26.53 13.06 -8.65
C SER A 67 -26.51 11.79 -9.50
N PHE A 68 -26.04 10.70 -8.92
CA PHE A 68 -25.98 9.40 -9.56
C PHE A 68 -26.73 8.35 -8.74
N VAL A 69 -27.44 7.46 -9.45
CA VAL A 69 -27.89 6.19 -8.89
C VAL A 69 -26.90 5.11 -9.29
N ILE A 70 -26.37 4.38 -8.30
CA ILE A 70 -25.32 3.38 -8.45
C ILE A 70 -25.86 2.00 -8.07
N ASP A 71 -25.50 0.98 -8.85
CA ASP A 71 -25.86 -0.40 -8.56
C ASP A 71 -24.95 -1.00 -7.48
N ASP A 72 -25.49 -1.89 -6.66
CA ASP A 72 -24.74 -2.61 -5.62
C ASP A 72 -23.50 -3.33 -6.20
N SER A 73 -23.59 -3.82 -7.44
CA SER A 73 -22.45 -4.48 -8.12
C SER A 73 -21.24 -3.57 -8.37
N LEU A 74 -21.43 -2.27 -8.51
CA LEU A 74 -20.32 -1.31 -8.63
C LEU A 74 -19.69 -1.05 -7.26
N ILE A 75 -20.50 -0.97 -6.20
CA ILE A 75 -20.06 -0.78 -4.83
C ILE A 75 -19.21 -2.00 -4.39
N ASP A 76 -19.74 -3.21 -4.60
CA ASP A 76 -19.08 -4.47 -4.22
C ASP A 76 -17.74 -4.69 -4.91
N ARG A 77 -17.60 -4.24 -6.16
CA ARG A 77 -16.34 -4.35 -6.92
C ARG A 77 -15.27 -3.33 -6.53
N ASN A 78 -15.64 -2.26 -5.82
CA ASN A 78 -14.76 -1.17 -5.46
C ASN A 78 -14.74 -0.96 -3.94
N GLU A 79 -14.44 -2.03 -3.18
CA GLU A 79 -14.41 -2.05 -1.71
C GLU A 79 -13.54 -0.92 -1.11
N GLU A 80 -12.45 -0.53 -1.79
CA GLU A 80 -11.57 0.57 -1.37
C GLU A 80 -12.27 1.94 -1.28
N PHE A 81 -13.42 2.09 -1.98
CA PHE A 81 -14.24 3.31 -1.99
C PHE A 81 -15.62 3.10 -1.36
N SER A 82 -15.88 1.96 -0.70
CA SER A 82 -17.17 1.63 -0.10
C SER A 82 -17.67 2.68 0.90
N GLU A 83 -16.76 3.40 1.55
CA GLU A 83 -17.05 4.54 2.44
C GLU A 83 -17.78 5.69 1.71
N TYR A 84 -17.45 5.92 0.42
CA TYR A 84 -17.96 7.01 -0.38
C TYR A 84 -19.09 6.60 -1.32
N LEU A 85 -19.07 5.34 -1.81
CA LEU A 85 -20.03 4.84 -2.80
C LEU A 85 -21.33 4.42 -2.12
N THR A 86 -22.38 5.19 -2.33
CA THR A 86 -23.75 4.92 -1.85
C THR A 86 -24.70 4.78 -3.04
N LYS A 87 -25.87 4.13 -2.86
CA LYS A 87 -26.88 3.97 -3.93
C LYS A 87 -27.29 5.29 -4.58
N GLN A 88 -27.37 6.35 -3.79
CA GLN A 88 -27.52 7.73 -4.28
C GLN A 88 -26.23 8.46 -3.94
N LEU A 89 -25.52 8.90 -4.95
CA LEU A 89 -24.23 9.56 -4.82
C LEU A 89 -24.32 10.99 -5.34
N LEU A 90 -24.07 11.95 -4.47
CA LEU A 90 -23.96 13.36 -4.83
C LEU A 90 -22.47 13.73 -4.97
N VAL A 91 -22.08 14.22 -6.14
CA VAL A 91 -20.73 14.72 -6.39
C VAL A 91 -20.77 16.22 -6.70
N LYS A 92 -19.79 16.97 -6.20
CA LYS A 92 -19.76 18.44 -6.37
C LYS A 92 -18.32 18.92 -6.50
N ARG A 93 -18.09 19.79 -7.47
CA ARG A 93 -16.83 20.55 -7.59
C ARG A 93 -17.14 22.04 -7.52
N ILE A 94 -16.46 22.75 -6.62
CA ILE A 94 -16.56 24.20 -6.47
C ILE A 94 -15.23 24.82 -6.90
N ILE A 95 -15.28 25.72 -7.87
CA ILE A 95 -14.13 26.47 -8.34
C ILE A 95 -14.28 27.90 -7.80
N ASN A 96 -13.37 28.27 -6.93
CA ASN A 96 -13.41 29.55 -6.24
C ASN A 96 -12.81 30.69 -7.10
N THR A 97 -13.08 31.93 -6.71
CA THR A 97 -12.55 33.13 -7.36
C THR A 97 -11.03 33.30 -7.23
N ASP A 98 -10.41 32.62 -6.28
CA ASP A 98 -8.95 32.53 -6.08
C ASP A 98 -8.29 31.42 -6.92
N HIS A 99 -9.02 30.83 -7.86
CA HIS A 99 -8.59 29.72 -8.73
C HIS A 99 -8.35 28.39 -8.00
N SER A 100 -8.74 28.26 -6.74
CA SER A 100 -8.72 26.99 -6.03
C SER A 100 -9.94 26.13 -6.37
N SER A 101 -9.80 24.79 -6.32
CA SER A 101 -10.91 23.85 -6.48
C SER A 101 -11.13 23.06 -5.20
N ARG A 102 -12.40 22.87 -4.82
CA ARG A 102 -12.79 21.99 -3.73
C ARG A 102 -13.71 20.90 -4.28
N TYR A 103 -13.52 19.70 -3.76
CA TYR A 103 -14.20 18.48 -4.22
C TYR A 103 -15.00 17.89 -3.07
N TYR A 104 -16.24 17.49 -3.36
CA TYR A 104 -17.15 16.94 -2.37
C TYR A 104 -17.84 15.69 -2.90
N ILE A 105 -18.02 14.70 -2.04
CA ILE A 105 -18.80 13.49 -2.25
C ILE A 105 -19.78 13.37 -1.08
N ASN A 106 -21.07 13.26 -1.35
CA ASN A 106 -22.13 13.24 -0.34
C ASN A 106 -22.01 14.38 0.69
N ASP A 107 -21.70 15.61 0.19
CA ASP A 107 -21.43 16.83 0.95
C ASP A 107 -20.19 16.81 1.84
N GLU A 108 -19.40 15.72 1.87
CA GLU A 108 -18.13 15.65 2.54
C GLU A 108 -16.99 16.09 1.62
N GLN A 109 -16.06 16.91 2.14
CA GLN A 109 -14.92 17.36 1.37
C GLN A 109 -13.86 16.26 1.29
N VAL A 110 -13.47 15.90 0.05
CA VAL A 110 -12.48 14.85 -0.22
C VAL A 110 -11.24 15.40 -0.94
N SER A 111 -10.17 14.59 -0.96
CA SER A 111 -8.97 14.92 -1.74
C SER A 111 -9.25 14.83 -3.25
N SER A 112 -8.53 15.64 -4.05
CA SER A 112 -8.63 15.60 -5.51
C SER A 112 -8.32 14.20 -6.08
N SER A 113 -7.41 13.44 -5.45
CA SER A 113 -7.03 12.10 -5.89
C SER A 113 -8.18 11.10 -5.71
N VAL A 114 -8.79 11.04 -4.54
CA VAL A 114 -9.96 10.18 -4.24
C VAL A 114 -11.12 10.54 -5.15
N TYR A 115 -11.44 11.85 -5.25
CA TYR A 115 -12.50 12.33 -6.10
C TYR A 115 -12.37 11.88 -7.56
N LYS A 116 -11.19 12.08 -8.15
CA LYS A 116 -10.93 11.69 -9.56
C LYS A 116 -11.04 10.20 -9.79
N LYS A 117 -10.55 9.38 -8.86
CA LYS A 117 -10.67 7.92 -8.94
C LYS A 117 -12.14 7.49 -8.96
N ILE A 118 -12.94 8.01 -8.04
CA ILE A 118 -14.38 7.69 -7.97
C ILE A 118 -15.11 8.15 -9.23
N LEU A 119 -14.88 9.40 -9.67
CA LEU A 119 -15.54 9.92 -10.88
C LEU A 119 -15.11 9.18 -12.16
N SER A 120 -13.90 8.64 -12.22
CA SER A 120 -13.45 7.80 -13.35
C SER A 120 -14.20 6.47 -13.45
N LEU A 121 -14.76 5.95 -12.34
CA LEU A 121 -15.64 4.78 -12.36
C LEU A 121 -17.04 5.10 -12.88
N LEU A 122 -17.48 6.35 -12.70
CA LEU A 122 -18.84 6.78 -13.02
C LEU A 122 -18.96 7.32 -14.43
N ILE A 123 -18.01 8.11 -14.89
CA ILE A 123 -18.09 8.87 -16.13
C ILE A 123 -16.93 8.49 -17.05
N ASP A 124 -17.27 8.01 -18.24
CA ASP A 124 -16.31 7.78 -19.33
C ASP A 124 -16.68 8.65 -20.54
N ILE A 125 -15.81 9.60 -20.89
CA ILE A 125 -16.05 10.60 -21.93
C ILE A 125 -15.16 10.26 -23.14
N HIS A 126 -15.79 10.25 -24.31
CA HIS A 126 -15.13 9.98 -25.59
C HIS A 126 -15.23 11.21 -26.49
N SER A 127 -14.32 12.17 -26.26
CA SER A 127 -14.14 13.39 -27.05
C SER A 127 -12.71 13.53 -27.53
N GLN A 128 -12.41 14.53 -28.35
CA GLN A 128 -11.04 14.79 -28.82
C GLN A 128 -10.11 15.14 -27.65
N GLY A 129 -9.06 14.33 -27.47
CA GLY A 129 -8.01 14.60 -26.48
C GLY A 129 -8.24 14.06 -25.07
N GLU A 130 -9.29 13.29 -24.83
CA GLU A 130 -9.53 12.69 -23.51
C GLU A 130 -8.97 11.27 -23.37
N ASN A 131 -8.56 10.93 -22.14
CA ASN A 131 -8.01 9.63 -21.78
C ASN A 131 -9.15 8.68 -21.35
N SER A 132 -9.60 7.84 -22.26
CA SER A 132 -10.42 6.68 -21.92
C SER A 132 -9.59 5.58 -21.24
N SER A 133 -10.19 4.84 -20.31
CA SER A 133 -9.55 3.69 -19.66
C SER A 133 -9.04 2.62 -20.67
N LEU A 134 -9.71 2.50 -21.82
CA LEU A 134 -9.31 1.62 -22.93
C LEU A 134 -8.02 2.06 -23.64
N LEU A 135 -7.65 3.32 -23.57
CA LEU A 135 -6.42 3.84 -24.16
C LEU A 135 -5.19 3.55 -23.29
N ASP A 136 -5.37 3.18 -22.03
CA ASP A 136 -4.26 2.83 -21.14
C ASP A 136 -3.89 1.35 -21.29
N GLU A 137 -2.69 1.09 -21.83
CA GLU A 137 -2.18 -0.26 -22.06
C GLU A 137 -2.19 -1.13 -20.80
N LYS A 138 -2.06 -0.52 -19.62
CA LYS A 138 -2.14 -1.23 -18.32
C LYS A 138 -3.47 -1.95 -18.11
N ASN A 139 -4.54 -1.49 -18.75
CA ASN A 139 -5.87 -2.07 -18.62
C ASN A 139 -6.17 -3.15 -19.69
N HIS A 140 -5.33 -3.28 -20.74
CA HIS A 140 -5.62 -4.19 -21.85
C HIS A 140 -5.71 -5.66 -21.41
N LEU A 141 -4.81 -6.08 -20.50
CA LEU A 141 -4.88 -7.42 -19.91
C LEU A 141 -6.18 -7.65 -19.15
N TYR A 142 -6.64 -6.65 -18.37
CA TYR A 142 -7.90 -6.72 -17.63
C TYR A 142 -9.10 -6.88 -18.58
N TYR A 143 -9.16 -6.13 -19.67
CA TYR A 143 -10.22 -6.24 -20.65
C TYR A 143 -10.22 -7.59 -21.37
N LEU A 144 -9.06 -8.09 -21.76
CA LEU A 144 -8.94 -9.44 -22.35
C LEU A 144 -9.42 -10.52 -21.37
N ASP A 145 -8.94 -10.47 -20.13
CA ASP A 145 -9.31 -11.43 -19.09
C ASP A 145 -10.81 -11.36 -18.74
N SER A 146 -11.40 -10.14 -18.75
CA SER A 146 -12.83 -9.96 -18.51
C SER A 146 -13.67 -10.56 -19.64
N TYR A 147 -13.23 -10.42 -20.89
CA TYR A 147 -13.86 -11.06 -22.04
C TYR A 147 -13.79 -12.59 -21.95
N LEU A 148 -12.67 -13.12 -21.47
CA LEU A 148 -12.42 -14.55 -21.30
C LEU A 148 -12.83 -15.09 -19.91
N LYS A 149 -13.64 -14.38 -19.15
CA LYS A 149 -13.97 -14.69 -17.74
C LYS A 149 -14.32 -16.15 -17.52
N ASN A 150 -15.15 -16.74 -18.38
CA ASN A 150 -15.59 -18.13 -18.25
C ASN A 150 -14.45 -19.14 -18.47
N ASP A 151 -13.48 -18.81 -19.34
CA ASP A 151 -12.37 -19.69 -19.69
C ASP A 151 -11.19 -19.57 -18.69
N LEU A 152 -11.11 -18.45 -17.95
CA LEU A 152 -9.97 -18.13 -17.10
C LEU A 152 -10.25 -18.16 -15.59
N SER A 153 -11.51 -18.14 -15.16
CA SER A 153 -11.90 -17.92 -13.75
C SER A 153 -11.25 -18.88 -12.77
N GLU A 154 -11.25 -20.17 -13.08
CA GLU A 154 -10.66 -21.20 -12.20
C GLU A 154 -9.14 -21.09 -12.15
N ILE A 155 -8.49 -20.95 -13.33
CA ILE A 155 -7.04 -20.86 -13.43
C ILE A 155 -6.51 -19.59 -12.73
N LYS A 156 -7.23 -18.47 -12.89
CA LYS A 156 -6.89 -17.21 -12.18
C LYS A 156 -7.03 -17.33 -10.68
N LYS A 157 -8.06 -18.01 -10.20
CA LYS A 157 -8.26 -18.23 -8.76
C LYS A 157 -7.14 -19.08 -8.17
N GLU A 158 -6.75 -20.17 -8.85
CA GLU A 158 -5.63 -21.02 -8.45
C GLU A 158 -4.32 -20.21 -8.43
N TYR A 159 -4.06 -19.46 -9.50
CA TYR A 159 -2.87 -18.62 -9.62
C TYR A 159 -2.78 -17.56 -8.53
N SER A 160 -3.86 -16.81 -8.29
CA SER A 160 -3.88 -15.71 -7.31
C SER A 160 -3.67 -16.20 -5.88
N SER A 161 -4.26 -17.36 -5.53
CA SER A 161 -4.06 -18.00 -4.22
C SER A 161 -2.59 -18.38 -4.02
N LEU A 162 -2.01 -19.08 -5.00
CA LEU A 162 -0.61 -19.51 -4.93
C LEU A 162 0.37 -18.33 -4.95
N TYR A 163 0.05 -17.27 -5.72
CA TYR A 163 0.87 -16.06 -5.79
C TYR A 163 0.86 -15.29 -4.45
N SER A 164 -0.30 -15.19 -3.80
CA SER A 164 -0.39 -14.62 -2.46
C SER A 164 0.48 -15.36 -1.44
N ASP A 165 0.45 -16.70 -1.49
CA ASP A 165 1.26 -17.53 -0.59
C ASP A 165 2.76 -17.48 -0.92
N TYR A 166 3.12 -17.30 -2.20
CA TYR A 166 4.49 -17.04 -2.62
C TYR A 166 5.02 -15.70 -2.08
N LEU A 167 4.19 -14.64 -2.15
CA LEU A 167 4.56 -13.33 -1.59
C LEU A 167 4.74 -13.36 -0.07
N LYS A 168 3.92 -14.12 0.65
CA LYS A 168 4.10 -14.31 2.11
C LYS A 168 5.44 -14.96 2.44
N ASP A 169 5.81 -16.02 1.70
CA ASP A 169 7.09 -16.69 1.90
C ASP A 169 8.28 -15.75 1.57
N LEU A 170 8.16 -14.92 0.53
CA LEU A 170 9.18 -13.89 0.21
C LEU A 170 9.30 -12.83 1.31
N GLN A 171 8.18 -12.38 1.85
CA GLN A 171 8.18 -11.41 2.96
C GLN A 171 8.81 -12.02 4.21
N GLN A 172 8.50 -13.29 4.51
CA GLN A 172 9.11 -14.01 5.63
C GLN A 172 10.63 -14.11 5.46
N LEU A 173 11.11 -14.44 4.25
CA LEU A 173 12.55 -14.49 3.95
C LEU A 173 13.22 -13.14 4.19
N LYS A 174 12.59 -12.06 3.72
CA LYS A 174 13.11 -10.71 3.92
C LYS A 174 13.20 -10.33 5.40
N THR A 175 12.17 -10.63 6.20
CA THR A 175 12.18 -10.39 7.65
C THR A 175 13.31 -11.17 8.34
N MET A 176 13.48 -12.46 7.97
CA MET A 176 14.57 -13.29 8.49
C MET A 176 15.95 -12.73 8.13
N GLU A 177 16.12 -12.17 6.93
CA GLU A 177 17.38 -11.56 6.49
C GLU A 177 17.68 -10.25 7.23
N GLU A 178 16.69 -9.43 7.50
CA GLU A 178 16.80 -8.20 8.28
C GLU A 178 17.19 -8.50 9.74
N GLU A 179 16.63 -9.55 10.36
CA GLU A 179 16.97 -9.97 11.72
C GLU A 179 18.40 -10.53 11.84
N LYS A 180 18.99 -11.07 10.77
CA LYS A 180 20.34 -11.63 10.76
C LYS A 180 21.45 -10.58 10.76
N GLU A 181 21.25 -9.38 10.23
CA GLU A 181 22.33 -8.39 10.02
C GLU A 181 23.08 -8.00 11.30
N ASP A 182 22.51 -8.26 12.50
CA ASP A 182 23.09 -7.88 13.80
C ASP A 182 24.06 -8.92 14.41
N PHE A 183 24.25 -10.11 13.81
CA PHE A 183 25.04 -11.17 14.46
C PHE A 183 26.15 -11.76 13.58
N ASP A 184 27.41 -11.57 14.02
CA ASP A 184 28.59 -12.26 13.44
C ASP A 184 28.81 -13.58 14.18
N LYS A 185 28.66 -14.71 13.48
CA LYS A 185 28.83 -16.05 14.03
C LYS A 185 30.26 -16.31 14.57
N ASP A 186 31.28 -15.86 13.85
CA ASP A 186 32.67 -16.07 14.22
C ASP A 186 33.01 -15.25 15.48
N TYR A 187 32.46 -14.04 15.57
CA TYR A 187 32.58 -13.24 16.77
C TYR A 187 31.89 -13.88 17.99
N LEU A 188 30.69 -14.41 17.84
CA LEU A 188 29.97 -15.10 18.93
C LEU A 188 30.73 -16.35 19.39
N LEU A 189 31.22 -17.17 18.46
CA LEU A 189 32.03 -18.36 18.77
C LEU A 189 33.30 -17.99 19.50
N PHE A 190 33.98 -16.92 19.08
CA PHE A 190 35.16 -16.42 19.77
C PHE A 190 34.84 -16.00 21.21
N GLN A 191 33.78 -15.26 21.45
CA GLN A 191 33.37 -14.81 22.77
C GLN A 191 33.00 -15.99 23.70
N ILE A 192 32.21 -16.94 23.18
CA ILE A 192 31.84 -18.15 23.91
C ILE A 192 33.09 -18.93 24.33
N ASN A 193 33.99 -19.23 23.39
CA ASN A 193 35.20 -19.97 23.64
C ASN A 193 36.14 -19.25 24.64
N GLU A 194 36.21 -17.91 24.55
CA GLU A 194 37.00 -17.11 25.49
C GLU A 194 36.49 -17.25 26.93
N ILE A 195 35.16 -17.21 27.14
CA ILE A 195 34.59 -17.36 28.48
C ILE A 195 34.71 -18.82 28.98
N GLU A 196 34.34 -19.80 28.14
CA GLU A 196 34.36 -21.23 28.51
C GLU A 196 35.73 -21.76 28.88
N LYS A 197 36.81 -21.21 28.27
CA LYS A 197 38.19 -21.57 28.58
C LYS A 197 38.54 -21.44 30.07
N TYR A 198 37.87 -20.54 30.77
CA TYR A 198 38.16 -20.31 32.19
C TYR A 198 37.38 -21.21 33.13
N HIS A 199 36.43 -22.00 32.64
CA HIS A 199 35.62 -22.95 33.44
C HIS A 199 35.08 -22.35 34.73
N LEU A 200 34.43 -21.16 34.64
CA LEU A 200 33.86 -20.44 35.77
C LEU A 200 32.78 -21.28 36.48
N LYS A 201 32.88 -21.30 37.82
CA LYS A 201 31.82 -21.86 38.70
C LYS A 201 30.88 -20.76 39.18
N GLU A 202 29.68 -21.12 39.57
CA GLU A 202 28.74 -20.16 40.15
C GLU A 202 29.36 -19.45 41.36
N ASN A 203 29.22 -18.13 41.45
CA ASN A 203 29.73 -17.24 42.48
C ASN A 203 31.27 -17.28 42.70
N GLU A 204 32.05 -17.89 41.78
CA GLU A 204 33.50 -18.11 41.97
C GLU A 204 34.26 -16.79 42.21
N ILE A 205 33.94 -15.74 41.43
CA ILE A 205 34.66 -14.46 41.55
C ILE A 205 34.36 -13.80 42.88
N GLU A 206 33.09 -13.79 43.28
CA GLU A 206 32.61 -13.23 44.54
C GLU A 206 33.22 -13.95 45.75
N ASP A 207 33.21 -15.27 45.69
CA ASP A 207 33.78 -16.12 46.75
C ASP A 207 35.30 -15.90 46.90
N LEU A 208 36.03 -15.87 45.77
CA LEU A 208 37.48 -15.61 45.75
C LEU A 208 37.80 -14.20 46.28
N ILE A 209 37.04 -13.17 45.91
CA ILE A 209 37.24 -11.79 46.42
C ILE A 209 37.00 -11.74 47.92
N ASN A 210 35.95 -12.37 48.41
CA ASN A 210 35.64 -12.43 49.82
C ASN A 210 36.72 -13.18 50.60
N GLU A 211 37.17 -14.33 50.08
CA GLU A 211 38.24 -15.14 50.67
C GLU A 211 39.57 -14.39 50.69
N GLU A 212 39.94 -13.71 49.60
CA GLU A 212 41.14 -12.86 49.52
C GLU A 212 41.10 -11.76 50.58
N SER A 213 39.96 -11.07 50.72
CA SER A 213 39.81 -10.00 51.71
C SER A 213 39.96 -10.49 53.14
N ARG A 214 39.39 -11.68 53.47
CA ARG A 214 39.56 -12.31 54.79
C ARG A 214 41.02 -12.67 55.04
N MET A 215 41.68 -13.33 54.09
CA MET A 215 43.07 -13.75 54.23
C MET A 215 44.03 -12.55 54.36
N LYS A 216 43.81 -11.47 53.62
CA LYS A 216 44.60 -10.22 53.80
C LYS A 216 44.40 -9.61 55.19
N SER A 217 43.18 -9.66 55.73
CA SER A 217 42.91 -9.22 57.08
C SER A 217 43.65 -10.05 58.10
N TYR A 218 43.66 -11.39 57.92
CA TYR A 218 44.43 -12.29 58.75
C TYR A 218 45.94 -12.07 58.68
N GLN A 219 46.51 -11.82 57.50
CA GLN A 219 47.93 -11.46 57.36
C GLN A 219 48.29 -10.19 58.13
N ASN A 220 47.46 -9.21 58.16
CA ASN A 220 47.69 -7.96 58.92
C ASN A 220 47.64 -8.29 60.44
N LEU A 221 46.66 -9.04 60.89
CA LEU A 221 46.55 -9.48 62.27
C LEU A 221 47.77 -10.31 62.71
N LEU A 222 48.29 -11.17 61.82
CA LEU A 222 49.51 -11.96 62.09
C LEU A 222 50.75 -11.04 62.26
N LYS A 223 50.87 -9.98 61.48
CA LYS A 223 51.96 -8.98 61.68
C LYS A 223 51.84 -8.31 63.03
N ASP A 224 50.65 -7.87 63.38
CA ASP A 224 50.39 -7.23 64.68
C ASP A 224 50.65 -8.21 65.84
N TYR A 225 50.31 -9.50 65.67
CA TYR A 225 50.64 -10.52 66.64
C TYR A 225 52.16 -10.79 66.73
N GLN A 226 52.86 -10.81 65.59
CA GLN A 226 54.34 -10.94 65.59
C GLN A 226 55.05 -9.78 66.35
N GLU A 227 54.51 -8.57 66.19
CA GLU A 227 55.00 -7.39 66.95
C GLU A 227 54.68 -7.56 68.46
N PHE A 228 53.43 -7.92 68.78
CA PHE A 228 52.99 -8.20 70.17
C PHE A 228 53.89 -9.31 70.80
N SER A 229 54.06 -10.44 70.14
CA SER A 229 54.93 -11.56 70.61
C SER A 229 56.37 -11.13 70.75
N SER A 230 56.88 -10.33 69.79
CA SER A 230 58.26 -9.78 69.90
C SER A 230 58.44 -8.92 71.14
N ILE A 231 57.47 -8.06 71.50
CA ILE A 231 57.54 -7.26 72.72
C ILE A 231 57.50 -8.12 73.98
N LEU A 232 56.63 -9.14 74.01
CA LEU A 232 56.53 -10.04 75.16
C LEU A 232 57.79 -10.81 75.46
N TYR A 233 58.45 -11.38 74.43
CA TYR A 233 59.62 -12.26 74.58
C TYR A 233 60.92 -11.49 74.61
N GLN A 234 61.14 -10.46 73.79
CA GLN A 234 62.34 -9.62 73.79
C GLN A 234 62.48 -8.81 75.06
N SER A 235 61.38 -8.33 75.66
CA SER A 235 61.40 -7.61 76.92
C SER A 235 61.26 -8.53 78.17
N ASP A 236 61.28 -9.80 77.96
CA ASP A 236 61.19 -10.84 79.06
C ASP A 236 59.99 -10.60 80.03
N ILE A 237 58.88 -10.13 79.44
CA ILE A 237 57.68 -9.73 80.20
C ILE A 237 57.09 -10.94 80.95
N MET A 238 56.96 -12.06 80.29
CA MET A 238 56.40 -13.28 80.90
C MET A 238 57.16 -13.81 82.06
N SER A 239 58.53 -13.79 81.98
CA SER A 239 59.43 -14.10 83.05
C SER A 239 59.35 -13.09 84.18
N SER A 240 59.30 -11.78 83.81
CA SER A 240 59.16 -10.71 84.79
C SER A 240 57.85 -10.78 85.55
N LEU A 241 56.71 -11.07 84.88
CA LEU A 241 55.42 -11.32 85.53
C LEU A 241 55.44 -12.52 86.44
N SER A 242 56.07 -13.59 86.05
CA SER A 242 56.27 -14.80 86.87
C SER A 242 57.08 -14.53 88.10
N SER A 243 58.17 -13.72 87.92
CA SER A 243 59.05 -13.30 89.00
C SER A 243 58.34 -12.40 90.00
N LEU A 244 57.58 -11.41 89.51
CA LEU A 244 56.69 -10.54 90.33
C LEU A 244 55.70 -11.36 91.15
N LEU A 245 54.99 -12.33 90.51
CA LEU A 245 54.07 -13.22 91.19
C LEU A 245 54.77 -14.00 92.32
N SER A 246 55.98 -14.50 92.02
CA SER A 246 56.75 -15.23 93.06
C SER A 246 57.12 -14.30 94.23
N VAL A 247 57.51 -13.07 94.00
CA VAL A 247 57.80 -12.10 95.05
C VAL A 247 56.52 -11.72 95.84
N ILE A 248 55.40 -11.45 95.15
CA ILE A 248 54.13 -11.12 95.80
C ILE A 248 53.62 -12.23 96.68
N ARG A 249 53.79 -13.48 96.27
CA ARG A 249 53.45 -14.69 97.13
C ARG A 249 54.20 -14.76 98.44
N ARG A 250 55.45 -14.18 98.54
CA ARG A 250 56.22 -14.11 99.76
C ARG A 250 55.67 -13.11 100.77
N PHE A 251 54.86 -12.13 100.32
CA PHE A 251 54.18 -11.15 101.20
C PHE A 251 52.88 -11.70 101.81
N LYS A 252 52.44 -12.92 101.48
CA LYS A 252 51.27 -13.58 101.97
C LYS A 252 51.19 -13.66 103.54
N ASP A 253 52.37 -13.71 104.20
CA ASP A 253 52.44 -13.75 105.64
C ASP A 253 52.70 -12.39 106.28
N SER A 254 52.62 -11.32 105.54
CA SER A 254 52.71 -9.96 106.04
C SER A 254 51.36 -9.31 106.31
N GLN A 255 51.34 -8.23 107.10
CA GLN A 255 50.08 -7.44 107.38
C GLN A 255 49.56 -6.62 106.17
N ILE A 256 50.19 -6.82 104.98
CA ILE A 256 49.84 -6.13 103.73
C ILE A 256 48.99 -7.06 102.88
N ASP A 257 47.75 -6.66 102.57
CA ASP A 257 46.91 -7.46 101.68
C ASP A 257 47.31 -7.27 100.21
N VAL A 258 47.87 -8.33 99.61
CA VAL A 258 48.38 -8.42 98.26
C VAL A 258 47.61 -9.37 97.35
N SER A 259 46.43 -9.88 97.89
CA SER A 259 45.60 -10.84 97.16
C SER A 259 45.10 -10.34 95.81
N SER A 260 44.51 -9.16 95.79
CA SER A 260 44.02 -8.56 94.60
C SER A 260 45.06 -8.33 93.51
N LEU A 261 46.33 -7.98 93.90
CA LEU A 261 47.45 -7.76 92.99
C LEU A 261 47.95 -9.07 92.39
N ALA A 262 47.99 -10.14 93.21
CA ALA A 262 48.34 -11.48 92.78
C ALA A 262 47.35 -12.07 91.78
N ASP A 263 46.04 -11.89 92.05
CA ASP A 263 44.93 -12.36 91.20
C ASP A 263 44.94 -11.62 89.85
N ASN A 264 45.15 -10.31 89.85
CA ASN A 264 45.22 -9.51 88.62
C ASN A 264 46.44 -9.91 87.75
N LEU A 265 47.62 -10.14 88.32
CA LEU A 265 48.78 -10.57 87.60
C LEU A 265 48.66 -12.01 87.08
N SER A 266 47.95 -12.88 87.83
CA SER A 266 47.70 -14.25 87.37
C SER A 266 46.66 -14.23 86.19
N SER A 267 45.59 -13.44 86.31
CA SER A 267 44.59 -13.28 85.26
C SER A 267 45.24 -12.66 83.99
N LEU A 268 46.11 -11.67 84.17
CA LEU A 268 46.80 -11.05 83.03
C LEU A 268 47.64 -12.08 82.27
N LYS A 269 48.42 -12.91 83.07
CA LYS A 269 49.26 -13.96 82.49
C LYS A 269 48.39 -15.01 81.73
N GLU A 270 47.26 -15.40 82.31
CA GLU A 270 46.34 -16.35 81.70
C GLU A 270 45.76 -15.81 80.42
N SER A 271 45.25 -14.56 80.46
CA SER A 271 44.71 -13.86 79.28
C SER A 271 45.75 -13.73 78.16
N ILE A 272 46.99 -13.46 78.45
CA ILE A 272 48.07 -13.42 77.42
C ILE A 272 48.28 -14.82 76.84
N SER A 273 48.27 -15.87 77.61
CA SER A 273 48.47 -17.24 77.15
C SER A 273 47.21 -17.71 76.33
N GLU A 274 46.03 -17.33 76.72
CA GLU A 274 44.79 -17.60 75.94
C GLU A 274 44.90 -16.89 74.59
N PHE A 275 45.27 -15.63 74.54
CA PHE A 275 45.42 -14.88 73.33
C PHE A 275 46.46 -15.48 72.36
N GLU A 276 47.65 -15.97 72.91
CA GLU A 276 48.62 -16.65 72.10
C GLU A 276 48.07 -17.96 71.52
N ASN A 277 47.39 -18.77 72.30
CA ASN A 277 46.77 -20.01 71.84
C ASN A 277 45.71 -19.74 70.73
N ASP A 278 44.94 -18.67 70.81
CA ASP A 278 43.94 -18.30 69.79
C ASP A 278 44.65 -18.02 68.46
N PHE A 279 45.82 -17.36 68.46
CA PHE A 279 46.59 -17.09 67.27
C PHE A 279 47.32 -18.34 66.72
N GLU A 280 47.89 -19.23 67.62
CA GLU A 280 48.52 -20.46 67.17
C GLU A 280 47.57 -21.47 66.53
N ASN A 281 46.27 -21.37 66.85
CA ASN A 281 45.23 -22.21 66.28
C ASN A 281 44.61 -21.59 65.00
N MET A 282 45.02 -20.39 64.57
CA MET A 282 44.63 -19.81 63.31
C MET A 282 45.31 -20.53 62.15
N ASP A 283 44.54 -21.32 61.40
CA ASP A 283 45.02 -22.00 60.19
C ASP A 283 45.06 -21.02 59.03
N ILE A 284 46.25 -20.54 58.67
CA ILE A 284 46.50 -19.63 57.55
C ILE A 284 47.32 -20.43 56.54
N ASP A 285 46.65 -20.79 55.42
CA ASP A 285 47.31 -21.42 54.28
C ASP A 285 47.85 -20.37 53.31
N PRO A 286 49.16 -20.10 53.26
CA PRO A 286 49.76 -19.13 52.34
C PRO A 286 49.63 -19.55 50.88
N ASP A 287 49.67 -20.85 50.58
CA ASP A 287 49.57 -21.37 49.22
C ASP A 287 48.16 -21.14 48.67
N ARG A 288 47.18 -21.17 49.54
CA ARG A 288 45.77 -20.85 49.18
C ARG A 288 45.59 -19.37 48.77
N LEU A 289 46.23 -18.44 49.48
CA LEU A 289 46.17 -17.01 49.12
C LEU A 289 46.88 -16.73 47.78
N GLU A 290 47.99 -17.38 47.53
CA GLU A 290 48.70 -17.29 46.24
C GLU A 290 47.82 -17.83 45.09
N TYR A 291 47.17 -18.96 45.27
CA TYR A 291 46.23 -19.52 44.34
C TYR A 291 45.05 -18.53 44.04
N ILE A 292 44.47 -17.95 45.09
CA ILE A 292 43.36 -16.96 44.93
C ILE A 292 43.84 -15.76 44.11
N ASN A 293 44.99 -15.20 44.46
CA ASN A 293 45.53 -14.04 43.74
C ASN A 293 45.79 -14.36 42.26
N GLN A 294 46.41 -15.54 41.99
CA GLN A 294 46.66 -15.97 40.61
C GLN A 294 45.33 -16.17 39.85
N ARG A 295 44.37 -16.87 40.45
CA ARG A 295 43.05 -17.10 39.82
C ARG A 295 42.30 -15.82 39.54
N LEU A 296 42.27 -14.88 40.49
CA LEU A 296 41.66 -13.55 40.30
C LEU A 296 42.40 -12.73 39.24
N PHE A 297 43.73 -12.85 39.15
CA PHE A 297 44.51 -12.22 38.09
C PHE A 297 44.10 -12.76 36.71
N ASP A 298 43.98 -14.07 36.55
CA ASP A 298 43.59 -14.72 35.33
C ASP A 298 42.16 -14.32 34.91
N LEU A 299 41.24 -14.20 35.87
CA LEU A 299 39.87 -13.80 35.65
C LEU A 299 39.68 -12.29 35.36
N LYS A 300 40.70 -11.46 35.73
CA LYS A 300 40.63 -9.98 35.58
C LYS A 300 40.38 -9.54 34.14
N GLY A 301 40.87 -10.28 33.15
CA GLY A 301 40.62 -10.02 31.72
C GLY A 301 39.16 -10.21 31.36
N LEU A 302 38.55 -11.31 31.84
CA LEU A 302 37.13 -11.59 31.66
C LEU A 302 36.23 -10.55 32.34
N MET A 303 36.56 -10.26 33.61
CA MET A 303 35.78 -9.25 34.37
C MET A 303 35.75 -7.88 33.69
N LYS A 304 36.86 -7.48 33.06
CA LYS A 304 36.91 -6.20 32.32
C LYS A 304 36.04 -6.18 31.07
N LYS A 305 35.90 -7.33 30.40
CA LYS A 305 35.16 -7.43 29.12
C LYS A 305 33.68 -7.74 29.28
N TYR A 306 33.35 -8.66 30.20
CA TYR A 306 32.02 -9.30 30.23
C TYR A 306 31.18 -8.96 31.44
N GLY A 307 31.77 -8.48 32.54
CA GLY A 307 31.04 -8.15 33.76
C GLY A 307 31.90 -8.25 35.01
N ARG A 308 31.49 -7.66 36.11
CA ARG A 308 32.21 -7.60 37.36
C ARG A 308 31.88 -8.75 38.30
N SER A 309 30.85 -9.52 37.99
CA SER A 309 30.38 -10.65 38.78
C SER A 309 30.38 -11.93 37.95
N THR A 310 30.39 -13.09 38.62
CA THR A 310 30.26 -14.40 37.97
C THR A 310 28.92 -14.49 37.24
N GLU A 311 27.82 -13.99 37.86
CA GLU A 311 26.48 -14.00 37.28
C GLU A 311 26.41 -13.17 35.99
N GLU A 312 27.03 -11.98 35.97
CA GLU A 312 27.09 -11.14 34.76
C GLU A 312 27.82 -11.83 33.61
N ILE A 313 28.97 -12.50 33.88
CA ILE A 313 29.78 -13.18 32.86
C ILE A 313 29.04 -14.41 32.32
N LEU A 314 28.47 -15.24 33.21
CA LEU A 314 27.68 -16.42 32.80
C LEU A 314 26.38 -16.02 32.08
N GLY A 315 25.74 -14.94 32.50
CA GLY A 315 24.57 -14.36 31.80
C GLY A 315 24.91 -13.93 30.37
N LYS A 316 26.11 -13.35 30.17
CA LYS A 316 26.63 -13.02 28.81
C LYS A 316 26.92 -14.27 27.98
N LEU A 317 27.49 -15.31 28.61
CA LEU A 317 27.72 -16.58 27.95
C LEU A 317 26.39 -17.19 27.44
N ASP A 318 25.39 -17.21 28.29
CA ASP A 318 24.07 -17.73 27.92
C ASP A 318 23.39 -16.88 26.82
N GLU A 319 23.55 -15.56 26.86
CA GLU A 319 23.09 -14.65 25.79
C GLU A 319 23.77 -15.02 24.46
N TYR A 320 25.09 -15.19 24.43
CA TYR A 320 25.82 -15.53 23.21
C TYR A 320 25.46 -16.92 22.69
N LYS A 321 25.28 -17.91 23.57
CA LYS A 321 24.83 -19.27 23.20
C LYS A 321 23.44 -19.25 22.56
N ARG A 322 22.51 -18.49 23.11
CA ARG A 322 21.17 -18.32 22.51
C ARG A 322 21.23 -17.68 21.13
N LYS A 323 22.07 -16.63 20.98
CA LYS A 323 22.28 -15.98 19.67
C LYS A 323 22.91 -16.93 18.66
N LEU A 324 23.84 -17.76 19.07
CA LEU A 324 24.47 -18.76 18.20
C LEU A 324 23.49 -19.85 17.77
N SER A 325 22.69 -20.38 18.70
CA SER A 325 21.63 -21.36 18.40
C SER A 325 20.61 -20.78 17.39
N PHE A 326 20.21 -19.53 17.59
CA PHE A 326 19.34 -18.82 16.63
C PHE A 326 19.96 -18.76 15.23
N LEU A 327 21.26 -18.47 15.11
CA LEU A 327 21.94 -18.43 13.80
C LEU A 327 22.03 -19.81 13.13
N ASP A 328 22.20 -20.89 13.88
CA ASP A 328 22.25 -22.26 13.35
C ASP A 328 20.87 -22.72 12.86
N GLU A 329 19.81 -22.45 13.62
CA GLU A 329 18.43 -22.70 13.21
C GLU A 329 18.05 -21.85 12.01
N TYR A 330 18.44 -20.57 12.00
CA TYR A 330 18.22 -19.63 10.90
C TYR A 330 18.68 -20.18 9.54
N GLN A 331 19.88 -20.76 9.46
CA GLN A 331 20.40 -21.24 8.18
C GLN A 331 19.58 -22.42 7.65
N ILE A 332 19.15 -23.33 8.53
CA ILE A 332 18.29 -24.46 8.18
C ILE A 332 16.91 -23.97 7.71
N ASP A 333 16.34 -23.05 8.45
CA ASP A 333 15.02 -22.50 8.12
C ASP A 333 15.04 -21.68 6.84
N LYS A 334 16.10 -20.89 6.63
CA LYS A 334 16.31 -20.15 5.38
C LYS A 334 16.40 -21.09 4.17
N ASP A 335 17.20 -22.16 4.26
CA ASP A 335 17.35 -23.13 3.16
C ASP A 335 16.03 -23.86 2.86
N ASN A 336 15.26 -24.20 3.90
CA ASN A 336 13.94 -24.80 3.74
C ASN A 336 12.94 -23.83 3.09
N LEU A 337 12.97 -22.57 3.53
CA LEU A 337 12.11 -21.52 2.99
C LEU A 337 12.44 -21.21 1.53
N LEU A 338 13.74 -21.14 1.17
CA LEU A 338 14.18 -20.96 -0.22
C LEU A 338 13.69 -22.09 -1.13
N LYS A 339 13.84 -23.36 -0.70
CA LYS A 339 13.32 -24.52 -1.45
C LYS A 339 11.81 -24.44 -1.64
N LYS A 340 11.09 -23.97 -0.63
CA LYS A 340 9.63 -23.78 -0.71
C LYS A 340 9.24 -22.67 -1.70
N ILE A 341 9.98 -21.55 -1.68
CA ILE A 341 9.83 -20.43 -2.60
C ILE A 341 10.08 -20.88 -4.04
N ASP A 342 11.18 -21.59 -4.30
CA ASP A 342 11.53 -22.09 -5.63
C ASP A 342 10.47 -23.04 -6.17
N LYS A 343 10.00 -23.98 -5.35
CA LYS A 343 8.92 -24.90 -5.73
C LYS A 343 7.62 -24.17 -6.08
N LYS A 344 7.22 -23.17 -5.27
CA LYS A 344 6.04 -22.34 -5.57
C LYS A 344 6.23 -21.53 -6.85
N LYS A 345 7.42 -20.97 -7.08
CA LYS A 345 7.76 -20.23 -8.29
C LYS A 345 7.63 -21.10 -9.55
N GLU A 346 8.10 -22.35 -9.51
CA GLU A 346 7.93 -23.31 -10.60
C GLU A 346 6.44 -23.63 -10.86
N GLN A 347 5.67 -23.86 -9.80
CA GLN A 347 4.22 -24.09 -9.91
C GLN A 347 3.49 -22.89 -10.50
N LEU A 348 3.81 -21.68 -10.02
CA LEU A 348 3.27 -20.43 -10.55
C LEU A 348 3.58 -20.28 -12.05
N PHE A 349 4.80 -20.61 -12.45
CA PHE A 349 5.19 -20.52 -13.85
C PHE A 349 4.41 -21.50 -14.74
N LEU A 350 4.11 -22.71 -14.25
CA LEU A 350 3.27 -23.67 -14.96
C LEU A 350 1.83 -23.18 -15.11
N ILE A 351 1.25 -22.62 -14.04
CA ILE A 351 -0.11 -22.06 -14.10
C ILE A 351 -0.15 -20.81 -14.98
N ALA A 352 0.87 -19.94 -14.88
CA ALA A 352 1.00 -18.75 -15.72
C ALA A 352 1.10 -19.09 -17.21
N LYS A 353 1.80 -20.18 -17.57
CA LYS A 353 1.81 -20.69 -18.95
C LYS A 353 0.44 -21.17 -19.43
N LYS A 354 -0.36 -21.81 -18.55
CA LYS A 354 -1.75 -22.18 -18.89
C LYS A 354 -2.60 -20.93 -19.11
N LEU A 355 -2.47 -19.90 -18.25
CA LEU A 355 -3.14 -18.61 -18.47
C LEU A 355 -2.75 -18.01 -19.81
N SER A 356 -1.46 -17.97 -20.13
CA SER A 356 -0.93 -17.42 -21.37
C SER A 356 -1.44 -18.18 -22.61
N SER A 357 -1.45 -19.52 -22.58
CA SER A 357 -1.99 -20.31 -23.70
C SER A 357 -3.47 -20.03 -23.91
N THR A 358 -4.28 -20.03 -22.84
CA THR A 358 -5.72 -19.72 -22.93
C THR A 358 -5.97 -18.32 -23.47
N ARG A 359 -5.19 -17.31 -23.03
CA ARG A 359 -5.27 -15.95 -23.55
C ARG A 359 -4.94 -15.89 -25.03
N LYS A 360 -3.83 -16.50 -25.47
CA LYS A 360 -3.36 -16.51 -26.86
C LYS A 360 -4.36 -17.24 -27.78
N GLU A 361 -4.90 -18.37 -27.35
CA GLU A 361 -5.89 -19.13 -28.12
C GLU A 361 -7.23 -18.40 -28.28
N ASN A 362 -7.64 -17.63 -27.27
CA ASN A 362 -8.93 -16.96 -27.29
C ASN A 362 -8.89 -15.46 -27.67
N ALA A 363 -7.71 -14.82 -27.68
CA ALA A 363 -7.56 -13.43 -28.15
C ALA A 363 -8.16 -13.24 -29.56
N TYR A 364 -8.01 -14.24 -30.42
CA TYR A 364 -8.59 -14.24 -31.77
C TYR A 364 -10.11 -14.09 -31.78
N LYS A 365 -10.83 -14.61 -30.78
CA LYS A 365 -12.29 -14.44 -30.70
C LYS A 365 -12.65 -12.96 -30.53
N LEU A 366 -11.98 -12.29 -29.62
CA LEU A 366 -12.17 -10.85 -29.37
C LEU A 366 -11.80 -10.01 -30.60
N GLU A 367 -10.66 -10.32 -31.24
CA GLU A 367 -10.28 -9.67 -32.50
C GLU A 367 -11.35 -9.79 -33.58
N LYS A 368 -11.93 -10.99 -33.74
CA LYS A 368 -12.99 -11.26 -34.73
C LYS A 368 -14.27 -10.50 -34.41
N ASP A 369 -14.68 -10.44 -33.15
CA ASP A 369 -15.89 -9.73 -32.74
C ASP A 369 -15.72 -8.23 -32.99
N ILE A 370 -14.59 -7.66 -32.61
CA ILE A 370 -14.27 -6.25 -32.88
C ILE A 370 -14.22 -5.98 -34.37
N SER A 371 -13.52 -6.82 -35.16
CA SER A 371 -13.44 -6.70 -36.63
C SER A 371 -14.80 -6.66 -37.29
N SER A 372 -15.77 -7.45 -36.80
CA SER A 372 -17.14 -7.47 -37.32
C SER A 372 -17.85 -6.12 -37.13
N VAL A 373 -17.57 -5.43 -36.03
CA VAL A 373 -18.12 -4.10 -35.74
C VAL A 373 -17.40 -3.01 -36.54
N LEU A 374 -16.05 -3.07 -36.62
CA LEU A 374 -15.25 -2.11 -37.41
C LEU A 374 -15.71 -2.07 -38.86
N LYS A 375 -15.93 -3.25 -39.48
CA LYS A 375 -16.46 -3.35 -40.85
C LYS A 375 -17.78 -2.60 -41.04
N LYS A 376 -18.72 -2.71 -40.08
CA LYS A 376 -20.02 -2.05 -40.14
C LYS A 376 -19.92 -0.54 -39.98
N LEU A 377 -18.87 -0.06 -39.32
CA LEU A 377 -18.56 1.36 -39.12
C LEU A 377 -17.68 1.94 -40.23
N LEU A 378 -17.46 1.19 -41.34
CA LEU A 378 -16.58 1.55 -42.43
C LEU A 378 -15.13 1.85 -41.96
N LEU A 379 -14.67 1.13 -40.97
CA LEU A 379 -13.26 1.08 -40.57
C LEU A 379 -12.65 -0.21 -41.12
N LYS A 380 -11.32 -0.26 -41.16
CA LYS A 380 -10.58 -1.42 -41.65
C LYS A 380 -10.95 -2.68 -40.86
N GLU A 381 -11.44 -3.75 -41.55
CA GLU A 381 -11.99 -4.95 -40.94
C GLU A 381 -10.95 -5.69 -40.07
N ASP A 382 -9.73 -5.85 -40.59
CA ASP A 382 -8.60 -6.48 -39.89
C ASP A 382 -7.72 -5.44 -39.16
N GLY A 383 -8.33 -4.30 -38.83
CA GLY A 383 -7.64 -3.16 -38.24
C GLY A 383 -7.29 -3.31 -36.76
N PHE A 384 -7.86 -4.26 -36.03
CA PHE A 384 -7.60 -4.47 -34.61
C PHE A 384 -6.83 -5.76 -34.36
N LYS A 385 -5.80 -5.69 -33.48
CA LYS A 385 -4.96 -6.82 -33.13
C LYS A 385 -4.57 -6.80 -31.67
N ILE A 386 -4.53 -7.97 -31.04
CA ILE A 386 -4.08 -8.16 -29.67
C ILE A 386 -2.65 -8.71 -29.70
N GLN A 387 -1.70 -7.94 -29.20
CA GLN A 387 -0.33 -8.38 -29.03
C GLN A 387 -0.12 -8.87 -27.60
N ILE A 388 0.35 -10.10 -27.45
CA ILE A 388 0.69 -10.72 -26.15
C ILE A 388 2.18 -11.00 -26.15
N LYS A 389 2.93 -10.29 -25.28
CA LYS A 389 4.36 -10.46 -25.04
C LYS A 389 4.58 -11.11 -23.69
N ASP A 390 5.66 -11.88 -23.58
CA ASP A 390 6.04 -12.46 -22.30
C ASP A 390 6.70 -11.39 -21.42
N LYS A 391 6.36 -11.36 -20.13
CA LYS A 391 6.98 -10.53 -19.08
C LYS A 391 7.39 -11.36 -17.88
N GLU A 392 8.06 -10.74 -16.91
CA GLU A 392 8.38 -11.37 -15.64
C GLU A 392 7.10 -11.76 -14.87
N LEU A 393 7.25 -12.76 -13.99
CA LEU A 393 6.17 -13.27 -13.15
C LEU A 393 5.58 -12.14 -12.30
N SER A 394 4.28 -11.92 -12.43
CA SER A 394 3.54 -10.86 -11.75
C SER A 394 2.25 -11.41 -11.15
N LYS A 395 1.51 -10.58 -10.41
CA LYS A 395 0.18 -10.94 -9.86
C LYS A 395 -0.81 -11.43 -10.91
N ASP A 396 -0.64 -11.04 -12.18
CA ASP A 396 -1.53 -11.34 -13.30
C ASP A 396 -0.95 -12.38 -14.28
N GLY A 397 0.15 -13.05 -13.91
CA GLY A 397 0.86 -14.03 -14.75
C GLY A 397 2.09 -13.47 -15.44
N VAL A 398 2.38 -13.98 -16.63
CA VAL A 398 3.60 -13.68 -17.42
C VAL A 398 3.30 -12.94 -18.72
N ASP A 399 2.07 -12.46 -18.94
CA ASP A 399 1.67 -11.81 -20.18
C ASP A 399 1.61 -10.29 -20.01
N ASP A 400 2.19 -9.59 -20.99
CA ASP A 400 1.99 -8.17 -21.26
C ASP A 400 1.11 -8.04 -22.50
N VAL A 401 -0.06 -7.42 -22.36
CA VAL A 401 -1.09 -7.36 -23.41
C VAL A 401 -1.23 -5.94 -23.91
N SER A 402 -1.12 -5.76 -25.22
CA SER A 402 -1.32 -4.48 -25.90
C SER A 402 -2.35 -4.61 -27.01
N PHE A 403 -3.33 -3.71 -27.04
CA PHE A 403 -4.27 -3.57 -28.15
C PHE A 403 -3.68 -2.63 -29.20
N LEU A 404 -3.58 -3.13 -30.40
CA LEU A 404 -3.01 -2.42 -31.54
C LEU A 404 -4.08 -2.16 -32.59
N ILE A 405 -3.95 -1.03 -33.28
CA ILE A 405 -4.89 -0.62 -34.30
C ILE A 405 -4.18 -0.15 -35.58
N SER A 406 -4.80 -0.44 -36.72
CA SER A 406 -4.44 0.09 -38.04
C SER A 406 -5.74 0.49 -38.74
N LEU A 407 -6.03 1.79 -38.83
CA LEU A 407 -7.31 2.28 -39.38
C LEU A 407 -7.37 2.29 -40.89
N ASN A 408 -6.22 2.41 -41.58
CA ASN A 408 -6.14 2.57 -43.05
C ASN A 408 -5.25 1.50 -43.69
N GLU A 409 -5.57 1.15 -44.92
CA GLU A 409 -4.74 0.22 -45.69
C GLU A 409 -3.30 0.74 -45.85
N GLY A 410 -2.33 -0.15 -45.69
CA GLY A 410 -0.89 0.19 -45.79
C GLY A 410 -0.30 0.86 -44.55
N MET A 411 -1.07 1.20 -43.53
CA MET A 411 -0.55 1.72 -42.27
C MET A 411 -0.10 0.59 -41.34
N PRO A 412 1.00 0.77 -40.58
CA PRO A 412 1.41 -0.17 -39.55
C PRO A 412 0.43 -0.17 -38.38
N PHE A 413 0.45 -1.25 -37.61
CA PHE A 413 -0.24 -1.30 -36.34
C PHE A 413 0.47 -0.40 -35.31
N SER A 414 -0.28 0.43 -34.61
CA SER A 414 0.19 1.31 -33.56
C SER A 414 -0.68 1.17 -32.29
N SER A 415 -0.25 1.77 -31.19
CA SER A 415 -1.04 1.74 -29.96
C SER A 415 -2.33 2.56 -30.11
N LEU A 416 -3.36 2.23 -29.34
CA LEU A 416 -4.63 2.97 -29.36
C LEU A 416 -4.46 4.47 -29.04
N LYS A 417 -3.41 4.84 -28.29
CA LYS A 417 -3.11 6.24 -27.93
C LYS A 417 -2.61 7.08 -29.13
N GLU A 418 -2.01 6.42 -30.11
CA GLU A 418 -1.40 7.12 -31.27
C GLU A 418 -2.40 7.45 -32.38
N VAL A 419 -3.66 7.01 -32.24
CA VAL A 419 -4.70 7.27 -33.21
C VAL A 419 -5.22 8.69 -33.06
N VAL A 420 -4.90 9.57 -34.01
CA VAL A 420 -5.02 11.04 -33.89
C VAL A 420 -6.27 11.61 -34.58
N SER A 421 -7.05 10.85 -35.36
CA SER A 421 -8.16 11.44 -36.12
C SER A 421 -9.49 11.43 -35.39
N GLY A 422 -10.19 12.60 -35.30
CA GLY A 422 -11.39 12.80 -34.47
C GLY A 422 -12.50 11.78 -34.69
N GLY A 423 -13.17 11.78 -35.85
CA GLY A 423 -14.33 10.92 -36.08
C GLY A 423 -14.01 9.41 -36.23
N GLU A 424 -12.83 9.04 -36.73
CA GLU A 424 -12.40 7.62 -36.78
C GLU A 424 -12.12 7.08 -35.39
N ASN A 425 -11.51 7.89 -34.54
CA ASN A 425 -11.25 7.52 -33.14
C ASN A 425 -12.55 7.32 -32.37
N SER A 426 -13.50 8.23 -32.49
CA SER A 426 -14.82 8.10 -31.82
C SER A 426 -15.56 6.84 -32.28
N ARG A 427 -15.51 6.49 -33.57
CA ARG A 427 -16.10 5.24 -34.09
C ARG A 427 -15.34 3.99 -33.61
N LEU A 428 -14.02 4.05 -33.56
CA LEU A 428 -13.20 2.97 -32.99
C LEU A 428 -13.56 2.75 -31.51
N MET A 429 -13.64 3.81 -30.73
CA MET A 429 -14.02 3.73 -29.32
C MET A 429 -15.44 3.19 -29.16
N LEU A 430 -16.37 3.59 -30.02
CA LEU A 430 -17.73 3.03 -30.06
C LEU A 430 -17.70 1.51 -30.34
N ALA A 431 -16.89 1.06 -31.32
CA ALA A 431 -16.73 -0.37 -31.62
C ALA A 431 -16.19 -1.15 -30.43
N LEU A 432 -15.13 -0.66 -29.82
CA LEU A 432 -14.52 -1.28 -28.66
C LEU A 432 -15.49 -1.32 -27.46
N LYS A 433 -16.15 -0.20 -27.16
CA LYS A 433 -17.12 -0.11 -26.09
C LYS A 433 -18.37 -0.96 -26.32
N SER A 434 -18.82 -1.13 -27.55
CA SER A 434 -19.98 -2.00 -27.83
C SER A 434 -19.77 -3.46 -27.42
N ILE A 435 -18.52 -3.91 -27.37
CA ILE A 435 -18.17 -5.29 -26.95
C ILE A 435 -17.73 -5.30 -25.49
N MET A 436 -16.88 -4.34 -25.09
CA MET A 436 -16.23 -4.36 -23.78
C MET A 436 -17.09 -3.75 -22.65
N ASN A 437 -18.06 -2.90 -22.97
CA ASN A 437 -18.89 -2.25 -21.95
C ASN A 437 -19.72 -3.24 -21.12
N SER A 438 -20.11 -4.37 -21.71
CA SER A 438 -20.82 -5.44 -20.96
C SER A 438 -19.91 -6.14 -19.93
N LEU A 439 -18.59 -6.00 -20.06
CA LEU A 439 -17.59 -6.62 -19.19
C LEU A 439 -17.28 -5.72 -17.97
N ASP A 440 -17.23 -4.42 -18.21
CA ASP A 440 -16.97 -3.40 -17.19
C ASP A 440 -17.80 -2.13 -17.51
N PRO A 441 -19.09 -2.13 -17.14
CA PRO A 441 -19.99 -1.04 -17.48
C PRO A 441 -19.66 0.21 -16.67
N SER A 442 -19.33 1.31 -17.36
CA SER A 442 -19.33 2.64 -16.76
C SER A 442 -20.77 3.09 -16.50
N VAL A 443 -21.01 3.93 -15.49
CA VAL A 443 -22.37 4.41 -15.17
C VAL A 443 -22.89 5.33 -16.27
N LEU A 444 -22.04 6.23 -16.77
CA LEU A 444 -22.32 7.16 -17.86
C LEU A 444 -21.23 7.11 -18.94
N LEU A 445 -21.63 6.88 -20.17
CA LEU A 445 -20.79 7.02 -21.36
C LEU A 445 -21.22 8.27 -22.15
N VAL A 446 -20.26 9.13 -22.42
CA VAL A 446 -20.48 10.35 -23.20
C VAL A 446 -19.74 10.23 -24.52
N PHE A 447 -20.47 10.38 -25.63
CA PHE A 447 -19.90 10.36 -26.97
C PHE A 447 -20.08 11.74 -27.65
N ASP A 448 -18.96 12.32 -28.05
CA ASP A 448 -18.94 13.53 -28.88
C ASP A 448 -18.32 13.20 -30.25
N GLU A 449 -18.84 13.83 -31.29
CA GLU A 449 -18.34 13.72 -32.67
C GLU A 449 -18.32 12.28 -33.28
N VAL A 450 -19.16 11.34 -32.79
CA VAL A 450 -19.25 9.98 -33.36
C VAL A 450 -19.77 9.95 -34.78
N ASP A 451 -20.35 11.05 -35.24
CA ASP A 451 -21.00 11.26 -36.52
C ASP A 451 -20.12 12.01 -37.54
N THR A 452 -18.90 12.40 -37.18
CA THR A 452 -17.99 13.09 -38.07
C THR A 452 -17.55 12.19 -39.22
N GLY A 453 -17.85 12.59 -40.47
CA GLY A 453 -17.47 11.87 -41.67
C GLY A 453 -18.32 10.63 -41.98
N VAL A 454 -19.50 10.46 -41.35
CA VAL A 454 -20.40 9.34 -41.62
C VAL A 454 -21.74 9.80 -42.20
N SER A 455 -22.37 8.92 -42.95
CA SER A 455 -23.71 9.18 -43.55
C SER A 455 -24.48 7.87 -43.76
N GLY A 456 -25.79 8.00 -43.97
CA GLY A 456 -26.67 6.90 -44.41
C GLY A 456 -26.62 5.66 -43.53
N LYS A 457 -26.22 4.53 -44.09
CA LYS A 457 -26.20 3.22 -43.39
C LYS A 457 -25.31 3.18 -42.17
N VAL A 458 -24.18 3.86 -42.19
CA VAL A 458 -23.23 3.88 -41.03
C VAL A 458 -23.86 4.64 -39.87
N ALA A 459 -24.50 5.80 -40.15
CA ALA A 459 -25.20 6.58 -39.13
C ALA A 459 -26.30 5.76 -38.43
N PHE A 460 -27.04 4.95 -39.20
CA PHE A 460 -28.04 4.03 -38.65
C PHE A 460 -27.39 2.98 -37.73
N TYR A 461 -26.23 2.44 -38.14
CA TYR A 461 -25.53 1.46 -37.37
C TYR A 461 -24.92 2.05 -36.08
N VAL A 462 -24.38 3.28 -36.14
CA VAL A 462 -23.94 4.04 -34.94
C VAL A 462 -25.10 4.19 -33.95
N GLY A 463 -26.30 4.62 -34.41
CA GLY A 463 -27.47 4.70 -33.55
C GLY A 463 -27.88 3.36 -32.93
N THR A 464 -27.78 2.27 -33.70
CA THR A 464 -28.08 0.92 -33.20
C THR A 464 -27.10 0.50 -32.11
N LEU A 465 -25.79 0.71 -32.30
CA LEU A 465 -24.76 0.38 -31.30
C LEU A 465 -24.92 1.21 -30.01
N LEU A 466 -25.18 2.51 -30.12
CA LEU A 466 -25.43 3.36 -28.95
C LEU A 466 -26.67 2.90 -28.17
N LYS A 467 -27.72 2.48 -28.87
CA LYS A 467 -28.90 1.88 -28.25
C LYS A 467 -28.62 0.55 -27.57
N GLU A 468 -27.77 -0.30 -28.16
CA GLU A 468 -27.33 -1.55 -27.50
C GLU A 468 -26.51 -1.29 -26.25
N ILE A 469 -25.56 -0.36 -26.30
CA ILE A 469 -24.76 0.05 -25.14
C ILE A 469 -25.65 0.60 -24.03
N SER A 470 -26.72 1.32 -24.38
CA SER A 470 -27.64 1.92 -23.39
C SER A 470 -28.42 0.91 -22.55
N LYS A 471 -28.38 -0.39 -22.89
CA LYS A 471 -28.96 -1.45 -22.06
C LYS A 471 -28.13 -1.75 -20.79
N THR A 472 -26.86 -1.43 -20.80
CA THR A 472 -25.92 -1.73 -19.71
C THR A 472 -25.33 -0.48 -19.05
N SER A 473 -25.22 0.63 -19.80
CA SER A 473 -24.70 1.91 -19.32
C SER A 473 -25.54 3.05 -19.86
N GLN A 474 -25.69 4.11 -19.10
CA GLN A 474 -26.34 5.32 -19.61
C GLN A 474 -25.47 5.95 -20.71
N VAL A 475 -26.10 6.36 -21.79
CA VAL A 475 -25.45 6.97 -22.96
C VAL A 475 -25.91 8.40 -23.14
N LEU A 476 -24.98 9.34 -23.19
CA LEU A 476 -25.20 10.72 -23.61
C LEU A 476 -24.42 10.95 -24.91
N VAL A 477 -25.10 11.34 -25.97
CA VAL A 477 -24.49 11.60 -27.28
C VAL A 477 -24.77 13.02 -27.78
N ILE A 478 -23.70 13.66 -28.29
CA ILE A 478 -23.85 14.88 -29.10
C ILE A 478 -23.83 14.46 -30.56
N SER A 479 -24.86 14.73 -31.30
CA SER A 479 -24.92 14.39 -32.71
C SER A 479 -25.79 15.37 -33.52
N HIS A 480 -25.42 15.51 -34.77
CA HIS A 480 -26.21 16.19 -35.79
C HIS A 480 -26.75 15.23 -36.86
N LEU A 481 -26.58 13.92 -36.64
CA LEU A 481 -27.17 12.91 -37.51
C LEU A 481 -28.57 12.54 -37.08
N PRO A 482 -29.56 12.65 -38.01
CA PRO A 482 -30.95 12.29 -37.73
C PRO A 482 -31.12 10.89 -37.16
N GLN A 483 -30.34 9.92 -37.64
CA GLN A 483 -30.35 8.51 -37.24
C GLN A 483 -29.97 8.33 -35.77
N VAL A 484 -28.94 9.03 -35.30
CA VAL A 484 -28.47 8.97 -33.92
C VAL A 484 -29.49 9.59 -32.98
N VAL A 485 -30.06 10.74 -33.36
CA VAL A 485 -31.12 11.40 -32.58
C VAL A 485 -32.38 10.55 -32.54
N ALA A 486 -32.76 9.91 -33.65
CA ALA A 486 -33.92 9.04 -33.73
C ALA A 486 -33.79 7.75 -32.89
N SER A 487 -32.56 7.26 -32.68
CA SER A 487 -32.29 6.04 -31.89
C SER A 487 -32.32 6.30 -30.36
N SER A 488 -32.17 7.56 -29.90
CA SER A 488 -32.22 7.91 -28.48
C SER A 488 -33.61 7.80 -27.89
N PHE A 489 -33.74 7.68 -26.58
CA PHE A 489 -35.06 7.66 -25.90
C PHE A 489 -35.54 9.08 -25.62
N VAL A 490 -34.65 9.97 -25.23
CA VAL A 490 -34.90 11.36 -24.91
C VAL A 490 -33.92 12.25 -25.66
N SER A 491 -34.39 13.42 -26.11
CA SER A 491 -33.54 14.41 -26.76
C SER A 491 -33.69 15.77 -26.07
N TYR A 492 -32.58 16.45 -25.86
CA TYR A 492 -32.54 17.81 -25.33
C TYR A 492 -32.08 18.76 -26.44
N GLU A 493 -32.78 19.89 -26.58
CA GLU A 493 -32.36 20.97 -27.47
C GLU A 493 -31.58 22.02 -26.69
N VAL A 494 -30.37 22.32 -27.16
CA VAL A 494 -29.53 23.39 -26.63
C VAL A 494 -29.63 24.59 -27.55
N GLU A 495 -30.17 25.70 -27.02
CA GLU A 495 -30.37 26.93 -27.77
C GLU A 495 -29.65 28.11 -27.15
N LYS A 496 -29.17 29.04 -28.02
CA LYS A 496 -28.69 30.35 -27.57
C LYS A 496 -29.83 31.36 -27.55
N LYS A 497 -29.98 32.05 -26.42
CA LYS A 497 -30.93 33.16 -26.27
C LYS A 497 -30.18 34.40 -25.85
N THR A 498 -30.47 35.52 -26.50
CA THR A 498 -29.94 36.83 -26.09
C THR A 498 -30.95 37.51 -25.19
N LEU A 499 -30.62 37.67 -23.92
CA LEU A 499 -31.42 38.37 -22.93
C LEU A 499 -30.60 39.55 -22.38
N ASN A 500 -31.14 40.77 -22.39
CA ASN A 500 -30.49 41.97 -21.83
C ASN A 500 -29.05 42.17 -22.33
N ASN A 501 -28.80 42.04 -23.62
CA ASN A 501 -27.46 42.14 -24.25
C ASN A 501 -26.44 41.07 -23.82
N THR A 502 -26.86 40.03 -23.11
CA THR A 502 -26.01 38.88 -22.76
C THR A 502 -26.55 37.62 -23.42
N THR A 503 -25.63 36.83 -23.99
CA THR A 503 -25.99 35.53 -24.56
C THR A 503 -25.95 34.46 -23.46
N ILE A 504 -27.04 33.69 -23.37
CA ILE A 504 -27.17 32.54 -22.48
C ILE A 504 -27.51 31.29 -23.28
N SER A 505 -27.02 30.13 -22.84
CA SER A 505 -27.44 28.83 -23.35
C SER A 505 -28.54 28.28 -22.46
N THR A 506 -29.61 27.80 -23.07
CA THR A 506 -30.72 27.11 -22.38
C THR A 506 -30.80 25.68 -22.89
N VAL A 507 -31.13 24.76 -22.00
CA VAL A 507 -31.35 23.34 -22.30
C VAL A 507 -32.79 23.01 -22.06
N LYS A 508 -33.44 22.38 -23.04
CA LYS A 508 -34.87 22.02 -22.98
C LYS A 508 -35.05 20.57 -23.41
N GLU A 509 -35.76 19.80 -22.61
CA GLU A 509 -36.23 18.47 -23.02
C GLU A 509 -37.30 18.61 -24.12
N LEU A 510 -37.16 17.81 -25.18
CA LEU A 510 -38.09 17.79 -26.29
C LEU A 510 -39.16 16.72 -26.07
N ASN A 511 -40.42 17.11 -26.18
CA ASN A 511 -41.49 16.13 -26.29
C ASN A 511 -41.47 15.43 -27.65
N GLU A 512 -42.25 14.35 -27.85
CA GLU A 512 -42.21 13.51 -29.05
C GLU A 512 -42.41 14.33 -30.35
N LYS A 513 -43.33 15.32 -30.34
CA LYS A 513 -43.57 16.17 -31.51
C LYS A 513 -42.41 17.12 -31.79
N GLU A 514 -41.84 17.71 -30.76
CA GLU A 514 -40.69 18.60 -30.86
C GLU A 514 -39.46 17.83 -31.33
N ARG A 515 -39.26 16.61 -30.84
CA ARG A 515 -38.19 15.71 -31.25
C ARG A 515 -38.30 15.35 -32.74
N ILE A 516 -39.50 14.99 -33.24
CA ILE A 516 -39.72 14.75 -34.66
C ILE A 516 -39.38 15.98 -35.49
N LYS A 517 -39.78 17.18 -35.04
CA LYS A 517 -39.40 18.43 -35.69
C LYS A 517 -37.89 18.69 -35.69
N ALA A 518 -37.23 18.43 -34.59
CA ALA A 518 -35.77 18.56 -34.50
C ALA A 518 -35.06 17.60 -35.46
N ILE A 519 -35.50 16.33 -35.56
CA ILE A 519 -35.01 15.37 -36.54
C ILE A 519 -35.28 15.83 -37.97
N ALA A 520 -36.50 16.33 -38.26
CA ALA A 520 -36.84 16.86 -39.59
C ALA A 520 -35.98 18.09 -39.94
N LYS A 521 -35.64 18.96 -38.97
CA LYS A 521 -34.70 20.08 -39.17
C LYS A 521 -33.31 19.59 -39.57
N LEU A 522 -32.84 18.47 -39.00
CA LEU A 522 -31.56 17.86 -39.36
C LEU A 522 -31.60 17.22 -40.76
N LEU A 523 -32.75 16.75 -41.22
CA LEU A 523 -32.95 16.20 -42.57
C LEU A 523 -33.08 17.30 -43.65
N SER A 524 -33.42 18.51 -43.24
CA SER A 524 -33.75 19.62 -44.14
C SER A 524 -32.65 20.67 -44.14
N SER A 525 -32.31 21.20 -45.31
CA SER A 525 -31.22 22.20 -45.46
C SER A 525 -31.66 23.65 -45.15
N LYS A 526 -32.96 24.02 -45.32
CA LYS A 526 -33.42 25.41 -45.14
C LYS A 526 -34.76 25.56 -44.36
N SER A 527 -35.76 24.73 -44.66
CA SER A 527 -37.07 24.76 -44.03
C SER A 527 -37.59 23.34 -43.84
N ILE A 528 -38.33 23.11 -42.76
CA ILE A 528 -38.97 21.83 -42.52
C ILE A 528 -40.07 21.62 -43.55
N THR A 529 -40.00 20.52 -44.31
CA THR A 529 -41.05 20.11 -45.26
C THR A 529 -41.88 18.97 -44.70
N ASP A 530 -43.07 18.72 -45.26
CA ASP A 530 -43.93 17.61 -44.83
C ASP A 530 -43.27 16.26 -45.09
N GLU A 531 -42.48 16.15 -46.18
CA GLU A 531 -41.70 14.93 -46.49
C GLU A 531 -40.60 14.69 -45.43
N ALA A 532 -39.93 15.75 -44.97
CA ALA A 532 -38.92 15.61 -43.92
C ALA A 532 -39.54 15.22 -42.58
N LEU A 533 -40.73 15.72 -42.26
CA LEU A 533 -41.51 15.28 -41.09
C LEU A 533 -41.87 13.79 -41.16
N LEU A 534 -42.43 13.36 -42.30
CA LEU A 534 -42.77 11.97 -42.51
C LEU A 534 -41.52 11.05 -42.45
N GLN A 535 -40.40 11.48 -43.02
CA GLN A 535 -39.16 10.76 -42.97
C GLN A 535 -38.61 10.67 -41.52
N ALA A 536 -38.70 11.74 -40.74
CA ALA A 536 -38.33 11.76 -39.33
C ALA A 536 -39.19 10.81 -38.49
N GLU A 537 -40.50 10.78 -38.73
CA GLU A 537 -41.41 9.84 -38.06
C GLU A 537 -41.08 8.38 -38.38
N ASN A 538 -40.80 8.07 -39.66
CA ASN A 538 -40.41 6.73 -40.07
C ASN A 538 -39.11 6.31 -39.43
N LEU A 539 -38.11 7.20 -39.39
CA LEU A 539 -36.81 6.93 -38.77
C LEU A 539 -36.96 6.63 -37.27
N VAL A 540 -37.80 7.37 -36.55
CA VAL A 540 -38.07 7.06 -35.13
C VAL A 540 -38.76 5.70 -34.97
N LYS A 541 -39.68 5.34 -35.89
CA LYS A 541 -40.34 4.02 -35.88
C LYS A 541 -39.38 2.87 -36.14
N GLU A 542 -38.36 3.05 -37.00
CA GLU A 542 -37.33 2.01 -37.26
C GLU A 542 -36.50 1.66 -36.03
N PHE A 543 -36.38 2.58 -35.09
CA PHE A 543 -35.63 2.37 -33.83
C PHE A 543 -36.56 2.00 -32.65
N LYS A 544 -37.89 2.08 -32.75
CA LYS A 544 -38.80 1.59 -31.72
C LYS A 544 -38.86 0.07 -31.72
#